data_6e9e4b4ed8648382ce5918a1c91c9a80
#
_entry.id   6e9e4b4ed8648382ce5918a1c91c9a80
#
_cell.length_a   1.000
_cell.length_b   1.000
_cell.length_c   1.000
_cell.angle_alpha   90.00
_cell.angle_beta   90.00
_cell.angle_gamma   90.00
#
_symmetry.space_group_name_H-M   'P 1'
#
loop_
_entity.id
_entity.type
_entity.pdbx_description
1 polymer ?
#
loop_
_entity_poly.entity_id
_entity_poly.type
_entity_poly.pdbx_seq_one_letter_code
_entity_poly.pdbx_strand_id
1 'polypeptide(L)'
;MIFKLGLTGSMGMGKTSTALFFEKHNCGVWDADKAVHRLYSRGGEAVNPIAEIFPKAIKEGSVNRTELKKYLSEDFDQITLLENIVHPLVSADRKKFIEDTKYEINVFDIPLLFETGSNKIMDKVACVFVS
;
A
#
# COMPACT_ATOMS: atom_id res chain seq x y z
N MET A 1 -4.81 -4.36 -22.99
CA MET A 1 -3.54 -4.00 -22.36
C MET A 1 -3.72 -2.73 -21.53
N ILE A 2 -3.28 -2.74 -20.29
CA ILE A 2 -3.42 -1.57 -19.42
C ILE A 2 -2.11 -0.80 -19.34
N PHE A 3 -2.20 0.52 -19.15
CA PHE A 3 -1.06 1.38 -18.88
C PHE A 3 -0.96 1.59 -17.37
N LYS A 4 0.24 1.43 -16.82
CA LYS A 4 0.50 1.55 -15.38
C LYS A 4 1.34 2.80 -15.11
N LEU A 5 0.74 3.77 -14.46
CA LEU A 5 1.40 5.01 -14.06
C LEU A 5 1.67 4.98 -12.56
N GLY A 6 2.93 4.94 -12.18
CA GLY A 6 3.31 5.04 -10.78
C GLY A 6 3.28 6.49 -10.32
N LEU A 7 2.66 6.74 -9.19
CA LEU A 7 2.58 8.06 -8.58
C LEU A 7 3.32 8.03 -7.25
N THR A 8 4.32 8.85 -7.10
CA THR A 8 5.10 8.94 -5.88
C THR A 8 5.24 10.39 -5.42
N GLY A 9 5.70 10.58 -4.22
CA GLY A 9 5.86 11.90 -3.61
C GLY A 9 5.65 11.81 -2.12
N SER A 10 6.05 12.84 -1.41
CA SER A 10 5.86 12.89 0.04
C SER A 10 4.42 13.20 0.39
N MET A 11 3.99 12.69 1.54
CA MET A 11 2.68 13.01 2.08
C MET A 11 2.57 14.53 2.28
N GLY A 12 1.43 15.11 1.90
CA GLY A 12 1.23 16.55 2.00
C GLY A 12 1.74 17.37 0.81
N MET A 13 2.29 16.70 -0.22
CA MET A 13 2.82 17.38 -1.41
C MET A 13 1.85 17.36 -2.60
N GLY A 14 0.55 17.19 -2.35
CA GLY A 14 -0.45 17.20 -3.41
C GLY A 14 -0.67 15.85 -4.09
N LYS A 15 -0.05 14.78 -3.60
CA LYS A 15 -0.18 13.45 -4.20
C LYS A 15 -1.63 12.95 -4.17
N THR A 16 -2.33 13.15 -3.06
CA THR A 16 -3.74 12.75 -2.93
C THR A 16 -4.63 13.49 -3.89
N SER A 17 -4.43 14.81 -4.04
CA SER A 17 -5.19 15.63 -4.98
C SER A 17 -4.94 15.21 -6.42
N THR A 18 -3.70 14.86 -6.75
CA THR A 18 -3.32 14.37 -8.07
C THR A 18 -3.99 13.03 -8.37
N ALA A 19 -4.01 12.12 -7.40
CA ALA A 19 -4.68 10.82 -7.56
C ALA A 19 -6.18 11.01 -7.80
N LEU A 20 -6.83 11.91 -7.06
CA LEU A 20 -8.25 12.23 -7.25
C LEU A 20 -8.53 12.81 -8.64
N PHE A 21 -7.62 13.63 -9.15
CA PHE A 21 -7.71 14.16 -10.51
C PHE A 21 -7.78 13.04 -11.54
N PHE A 22 -6.89 12.07 -11.45
CA PHE A 22 -6.89 10.93 -12.36
C PHE A 22 -8.17 10.11 -12.23
N GLU A 23 -8.65 9.90 -11.02
CA GLU A 23 -9.88 9.17 -10.77
C GLU A 23 -11.08 9.83 -11.46
N LYS A 24 -11.15 11.17 -11.45
CA LYS A 24 -12.21 11.92 -12.11
C LYS A 24 -12.10 11.91 -13.64
N HIS A 25 -10.96 11.52 -14.18
CA HIS A 25 -10.70 11.49 -15.63
C HIS A 25 -10.66 10.06 -16.19
N ASN A 26 -11.48 9.18 -15.62
CA ASN A 26 -11.66 7.80 -16.08
C ASN A 26 -10.39 6.95 -15.98
N CYS A 27 -9.60 7.18 -14.93
CA CYS A 27 -8.46 6.34 -14.61
C CYS A 27 -8.75 5.51 -13.38
N GLY A 28 -8.27 4.28 -13.35
CA GLY A 28 -8.29 3.49 -12.14
C GLY A 28 -7.22 4.00 -11.18
N VAL A 29 -7.46 3.91 -9.88
CA VAL A 29 -6.48 4.32 -8.87
C VAL A 29 -6.33 3.21 -7.84
N TRP A 30 -5.10 2.75 -7.63
CA TRP A 30 -4.74 1.83 -6.56
C TRP A 30 -3.82 2.57 -5.60
N ASP A 31 -4.20 2.60 -4.32
CA ASP A 31 -3.48 3.29 -3.27
C ASP A 31 -2.91 2.25 -2.30
N ALA A 32 -1.59 2.23 -2.15
CA ALA A 32 -0.91 1.26 -1.30
C ALA A 32 -1.32 1.38 0.18
N ASP A 33 -1.47 2.61 0.67
CA ASP A 33 -1.87 2.83 2.07
C ASP A 33 -3.29 2.33 2.33
N LYS A 34 -4.19 2.53 1.38
CA LYS A 34 -5.55 2.01 1.48
C LYS A 34 -5.58 0.48 1.42
N ALA A 35 -4.68 -0.11 0.62
CA ALA A 35 -4.55 -1.57 0.56
C ALA A 35 -4.14 -2.12 1.92
N VAL A 36 -3.13 -1.52 2.56
CA VAL A 36 -2.70 -1.92 3.90
C VAL A 36 -3.85 -1.76 4.90
N HIS A 37 -4.59 -0.66 4.81
CA HIS A 37 -5.75 -0.43 5.67
C HIS A 37 -6.78 -1.55 5.55
N ARG A 38 -7.09 -1.98 4.33
CA ARG A 38 -8.01 -3.11 4.10
C ARG A 38 -7.48 -4.42 4.71
N LEU A 39 -6.19 -4.68 4.53
CA LEU A 39 -5.55 -5.89 5.05
C LEU A 39 -5.52 -5.94 6.58
N TYR A 40 -5.42 -4.78 7.21
CA TYR A 40 -5.37 -4.64 8.67
C TYR A 40 -6.75 -4.56 9.31
N SER A 41 -7.78 -4.32 8.54
CA SER A 41 -9.15 -4.21 9.05
C SER A 41 -9.70 -5.55 9.47
N ARG A 42 -10.78 -5.53 10.25
CA ARG A 42 -11.44 -6.75 10.70
C ARG A 42 -11.79 -7.64 9.51
N GLY A 43 -11.34 -8.88 9.55
CA GLY A 43 -11.50 -9.82 8.45
C GLY A 43 -10.47 -9.69 7.35
N GLY A 44 -9.53 -8.73 7.44
CA GLY A 44 -8.45 -8.56 6.48
C GLY A 44 -7.44 -9.70 6.53
N GLU A 45 -6.78 -9.95 5.42
CA GLU A 45 -5.89 -11.09 5.27
C GLU A 45 -4.61 -11.00 6.12
N ALA A 46 -4.21 -9.79 6.54
CA ALA A 46 -3.01 -9.64 7.39
C ALA A 46 -3.28 -9.91 8.86
N VAL A 47 -4.53 -9.90 9.30
CA VAL A 47 -4.89 -10.01 10.72
C VAL A 47 -4.37 -11.31 11.34
N ASN A 48 -4.69 -12.45 10.73
CA ASN A 48 -4.28 -13.75 11.28
C ASN A 48 -2.76 -13.96 11.27
N PRO A 49 -2.04 -13.70 10.17
CA PRO A 49 -0.58 -13.84 10.18
C PRO A 49 0.10 -12.92 11.20
N ILE A 50 -0.38 -11.69 11.36
CA ILE A 50 0.17 -10.76 12.35
C ILE A 50 -0.14 -11.24 13.78
N ALA A 51 -1.33 -11.77 14.00
CA ALA A 51 -1.72 -12.30 15.32
C ALA A 51 -0.82 -13.44 15.79
N GLU A 52 -0.30 -14.24 14.88
CA GLU A 52 0.59 -15.35 15.21
C GLU A 52 1.93 -14.85 15.77
N ILE A 53 2.41 -13.71 15.31
CA ILE A 53 3.71 -13.17 15.73
C ILE A 53 3.53 -12.02 16.74
N PHE A 54 2.52 -11.20 16.55
CA PHE A 54 2.24 -10.03 17.40
C PHE A 54 0.82 -10.07 17.95
N PRO A 55 0.50 -11.02 18.84
CA PRO A 55 -0.89 -11.20 19.30
C PRO A 55 -1.48 -9.98 20.00
N LYS A 56 -0.65 -9.20 20.71
CA LYS A 56 -1.12 -7.98 21.38
C LYS A 56 -1.45 -6.84 20.42
N ALA A 57 -1.02 -6.95 19.16
CA ALA A 57 -1.33 -5.94 18.17
C ALA A 57 -2.74 -6.10 17.59
N ILE A 58 -3.44 -7.19 17.92
CA ILE A 58 -4.80 -7.42 17.42
C ILE A 58 -5.80 -6.96 18.48
N LYS A 59 -6.67 -6.02 18.10
CA LYS A 59 -7.73 -5.48 18.93
C LYS A 59 -9.06 -5.57 18.18
N GLU A 60 -10.03 -6.25 18.78
CA GLU A 60 -11.39 -6.39 18.19
C GLU A 60 -11.36 -6.95 16.75
N GLY A 61 -10.45 -7.86 16.48
CA GLY A 61 -10.34 -8.51 15.18
C GLY A 61 -9.61 -7.72 14.10
N SER A 62 -9.02 -6.59 14.44
CA SER A 62 -8.23 -5.79 13.51
C SER A 62 -6.83 -5.50 14.04
N VAL A 63 -5.92 -5.15 13.14
CA VAL A 63 -4.56 -4.77 13.56
C VAL A 63 -4.56 -3.36 14.11
N ASN A 64 -4.09 -3.20 15.34
CA ASN A 64 -3.92 -1.89 15.97
C ASN A 64 -2.51 -1.40 15.68
N ARG A 65 -2.38 -0.34 14.88
CA ARG A 65 -1.09 0.18 14.46
C ARG A 65 -0.25 0.75 15.60
N THR A 66 -0.91 1.31 16.63
CA THR A 66 -0.22 1.84 17.80
C THR A 66 0.46 0.73 18.60
N GLU A 67 -0.27 -0.36 18.83
CA GLU A 67 0.30 -1.53 19.52
C GLU A 67 1.40 -2.20 18.68
N LEU A 68 1.19 -2.29 17.37
CA LEU A 68 2.19 -2.84 16.47
C LEU A 68 3.49 -2.03 16.50
N LYS A 69 3.39 -0.71 16.53
CA LYS A 69 4.55 0.17 16.64
C LYS A 69 5.39 -0.08 17.88
N LYS A 70 4.76 -0.44 18.99
CA LYS A 70 5.49 -0.75 20.23
C LYS A 70 6.41 -1.95 20.06
N TYR A 71 5.96 -2.98 19.34
CA TYR A 71 6.81 -4.12 19.01
C TYR A 71 7.98 -3.72 18.11
N LEU A 72 7.69 -2.92 17.10
CA LEU A 72 8.69 -2.55 16.09
C LEU A 72 9.78 -1.62 16.63
N SER A 73 9.47 -0.82 17.65
CA SER A 73 10.43 0.10 18.25
C SER A 73 11.46 -0.59 19.14
N GLU A 74 11.21 -1.80 19.60
CA GLU A 74 12.09 -2.52 20.51
C GLU A 74 13.15 -3.35 19.81
N ASP A 75 12.86 -3.82 18.57
CA ASP A 75 13.76 -4.71 17.86
C ASP A 75 13.63 -4.53 16.36
N PHE A 76 14.74 -4.24 15.71
CA PHE A 76 14.79 -4.05 14.25
C PHE A 76 14.38 -5.31 13.47
N ASP A 77 14.66 -6.50 14.02
CA ASP A 77 14.29 -7.77 13.39
C ASP A 77 12.77 -7.95 13.29
N GLN A 78 12.01 -7.30 14.17
CA GLN A 78 10.56 -7.34 14.14
C GLN A 78 10.00 -6.65 12.90
N ILE A 79 10.66 -5.60 12.44
CA ILE A 79 10.27 -4.90 11.21
C ILE A 79 10.37 -5.84 10.01
N THR A 80 11.45 -6.60 9.93
CA THR A 80 11.66 -7.58 8.85
C THR A 80 10.60 -8.66 8.87
N LEU A 81 10.23 -9.17 10.05
CA LEU A 81 9.18 -10.16 10.19
C LEU A 81 7.85 -9.62 9.69
N LEU A 82 7.52 -8.39 10.06
CA LEU A 82 6.28 -7.76 9.62
C LEU A 82 6.28 -7.56 8.10
N GLU A 83 7.36 -7.07 7.54
CA GLU A 83 7.48 -6.87 6.09
C GLU A 83 7.31 -8.17 5.32
N ASN A 84 7.86 -9.26 5.82
CA ASN A 84 7.73 -10.58 5.19
C ASN A 84 6.28 -11.08 5.18
N ILE A 85 5.46 -10.62 6.12
CA ILE A 85 4.02 -10.92 6.13
C ILE A 85 3.26 -10.01 5.17
N VAL A 86 3.51 -8.71 5.26
CA VAL A 86 2.68 -7.69 4.61
C VAL A 86 3.00 -7.54 3.12
N HIS A 87 4.27 -7.57 2.72
CA HIS A 87 4.66 -7.37 1.32
C HIS A 87 3.97 -8.31 0.34
N PRO A 88 3.93 -9.64 0.59
CA PRO A 88 3.23 -10.54 -0.33
C PRO A 88 1.74 -10.25 -0.43
N LEU A 89 1.11 -9.84 0.68
CA LEU A 89 -0.31 -9.54 0.71
C LEU A 89 -0.63 -8.26 -0.06
N VAL A 90 0.21 -7.24 0.07
CA VAL A 90 0.07 -5.98 -0.70
C VAL A 90 0.29 -6.25 -2.19
N SER A 91 1.29 -7.05 -2.52
CA SER A 91 1.56 -7.42 -3.92
C SER A 91 0.39 -8.18 -4.53
N ALA A 92 -0.23 -9.07 -3.77
CA ALA A 92 -1.40 -9.82 -4.23
C ALA A 92 -2.61 -8.90 -4.43
N ASP A 93 -2.82 -7.94 -3.53
CA ASP A 93 -3.89 -6.95 -3.64
C ASP A 93 -3.72 -6.12 -4.92
N ARG A 94 -2.50 -5.66 -5.17
CA ARG A 94 -2.17 -4.90 -6.39
C ARG A 94 -2.39 -5.72 -7.65
N LYS A 95 -1.96 -6.97 -7.64
CA LYS A 95 -2.13 -7.87 -8.77
C LYS A 95 -3.60 -8.11 -9.08
N LYS A 96 -4.42 -8.29 -8.05
CA LYS A 96 -5.85 -8.45 -8.21
C LYS A 96 -6.47 -7.19 -8.83
N PHE A 97 -6.05 -6.01 -8.38
CA PHE A 97 -6.50 -4.76 -8.96
C PHE A 97 -6.17 -4.70 -10.47
N ILE A 98 -4.95 -5.07 -10.85
CA ILE A 98 -4.53 -5.08 -12.25
C ILE A 98 -5.37 -6.04 -13.08
N GLU A 99 -5.71 -7.20 -12.53
CA GLU A 99 -6.53 -8.20 -13.22
C GLU A 99 -7.99 -7.77 -13.36
N ASP A 100 -8.52 -7.05 -12.38
CA ASP A 100 -9.95 -6.71 -12.31
C ASP A 100 -10.30 -5.33 -12.87
N THR A 101 -9.31 -4.46 -13.08
CA THR A 101 -9.57 -3.09 -13.51
C THR A 101 -10.19 -3.05 -14.90
N LYS A 102 -11.16 -2.13 -15.08
CA LYS A 102 -11.85 -1.89 -16.34
C LYS A 102 -11.27 -0.68 -17.08
N TYR A 103 -10.30 0.00 -16.49
CA TYR A 103 -9.70 1.20 -17.05
C TYR A 103 -8.44 0.88 -17.83
N GLU A 104 -8.21 1.59 -18.93
CA GLU A 104 -6.99 1.43 -19.72
C GLU A 104 -5.79 2.06 -19.03
N ILE A 105 -6.01 3.17 -18.32
CA ILE A 105 -4.96 3.86 -17.58
C ILE A 105 -5.23 3.68 -16.08
N ASN A 106 -4.22 3.18 -15.38
CA ASN A 106 -4.34 2.92 -13.95
C ASN A 106 -3.17 3.57 -13.22
N VAL A 107 -3.49 4.33 -12.18
CA VAL A 107 -2.53 5.06 -11.35
C VAL A 107 -2.27 4.25 -10.07
N PHE A 108 -1.00 4.08 -9.75
CA PHE A 108 -0.55 3.37 -8.56
C PHE A 108 0.10 4.36 -7.62
N ASP A 109 -0.66 4.74 -6.58
CA ASP A 109 -0.19 5.67 -5.55
C ASP A 109 0.59 4.89 -4.51
N ILE A 110 1.91 4.91 -4.61
CA ILE A 110 2.80 4.11 -3.80
C ILE A 110 3.86 5.02 -3.17
N PRO A 111 3.82 5.23 -1.84
CA PRO A 111 4.92 5.93 -1.17
C PRO A 111 6.19 5.09 -1.29
N LEU A 112 7.33 5.74 -1.36
CA LEU A 112 8.63 5.07 -1.48
C LEU A 112 8.70 4.13 -2.70
N LEU A 113 8.13 4.59 -3.84
CA LEU A 113 8.03 3.79 -5.06
C LEU A 113 9.38 3.25 -5.53
N PHE A 114 10.40 4.10 -5.57
CA PHE A 114 11.73 3.72 -6.02
C PHE A 114 12.46 2.86 -4.99
N GLU A 115 12.32 3.18 -3.72
CA GLU A 115 12.99 2.47 -2.63
C GLU A 115 12.51 1.02 -2.51
N THR A 116 11.25 0.77 -2.83
CA THR A 116 10.68 -0.59 -2.81
C THR A 116 10.87 -1.34 -4.11
N GLY A 117 11.40 -0.68 -5.15
CA GLY A 117 11.55 -1.28 -6.48
C GLY A 117 10.26 -1.39 -7.27
N SER A 118 9.16 -0.85 -6.79
CA SER A 118 7.86 -0.92 -7.46
C SER A 118 7.83 -0.17 -8.78
N ASN A 119 8.76 0.76 -9.00
CA ASN A 119 8.89 1.47 -10.27
C ASN A 119 9.17 0.52 -11.45
N LYS A 120 9.75 -0.64 -11.19
CA LYS A 120 10.13 -1.61 -12.23
C LYS A 120 8.92 -2.21 -12.95
N ILE A 121 7.76 -2.23 -12.31
CA ILE A 121 6.53 -2.77 -12.90
C ILE A 121 5.65 -1.69 -13.52
N MET A 122 6.06 -0.43 -13.42
CA MET A 122 5.30 0.71 -13.96
C MET A 122 5.77 1.05 -15.37
N ASP A 123 4.85 1.48 -16.21
CA ASP A 123 5.18 1.97 -17.57
C ASP A 123 5.79 3.37 -17.51
N LYS A 124 5.28 4.22 -16.61
CA LYS A 124 5.81 5.56 -16.35
C LYS A 124 5.65 5.88 -14.87
N VAL A 125 6.45 6.83 -14.39
CA VAL A 125 6.38 7.29 -13.01
C VAL A 125 6.28 8.81 -12.99
N ALA A 126 5.34 9.34 -12.19
CA ALA A 126 5.18 10.75 -11.94
C ALA A 126 5.52 11.04 -10.48
N CYS A 127 6.37 12.04 -10.24
CA CYS A 127 6.70 12.50 -8.90
C CYS A 127 5.95 13.79 -8.61
N VAL A 128 5.25 13.84 -7.48
CA VAL A 128 4.55 15.05 -7.03
C VAL A 128 5.36 15.70 -5.93
N PHE A 129 5.71 16.96 -6.13
CA PHE A 129 6.44 17.72 -5.13
C PHE A 129 5.99 19.18 -5.18
N VAL A 130 6.17 19.86 -4.06
CA VAL A 130 5.86 21.30 -3.96
C VAL A 130 7.11 22.08 -4.30
N SER A 131 6.99 23.00 -5.26
CA SER A 131 8.07 23.89 -5.65
C SER A 131 8.19 25.07 -4.69
#